data_a5230fa277c1e5fd373c2b9bfe76b082
#
_entry.id   a5230fa277c1e5fd373c2b9bfe76b082
#
_cell.length_a   1.000
_cell.length_b   1.000
_cell.length_c   1.000
_cell.angle_alpha   90.00
_cell.angle_beta   90.00
_cell.angle_gamma   90.00
#
_symmetry.space_group_name_H-M   'P 1'
#
loop_
_entity.id
_entity.type
_entity.pdbx_description
1 polymer ?
#
loop_
_entity_poly.entity_id
_entity_poly.type
_entity_poly.pdbx_seq_one_letter_code
_entity_poly.pdbx_strand_id
1 'polypeptide(L)'
;PLAGKVITIDPGHGGRDSGAIAGKIYEKDLNLEISYQLKKVLEENGATVYMTRMVDEDLSSRWDARKKRGDLYRRILFIQNKKSDIYLSIHLNAGAGSGHGQEVLYHPINKKNLILAESIHNEFKEEFKTRRIIKKTNLYLYSNTRIPGVLIECGFLSNANDRYLLQRESYQKRLALAITKGVFEYFQKEETTS
;
A
#
# COMPACT_ATOMS: atom_id res chain seq x y z
N PRO A 1 1.78 15.68 -13.57
CA PRO A 1 0.91 14.59 -14.07
C PRO A 1 -0.17 14.18 -13.07
N LEU A 2 0.08 14.36 -11.74
CA LEU A 2 -0.88 14.03 -10.69
C LEU A 2 -1.51 15.27 -10.03
N ALA A 3 -1.38 16.43 -10.64
CA ALA A 3 -1.96 17.67 -10.13
C ALA A 3 -3.48 17.55 -9.96
N GLY A 4 -3.98 17.97 -8.79
CA GLY A 4 -5.40 17.88 -8.43
C GLY A 4 -5.87 16.50 -7.95
N LYS A 5 -5.04 15.47 -7.98
CA LYS A 5 -5.37 14.14 -7.45
C LYS A 5 -5.09 14.08 -5.94
N VAL A 6 -6.01 13.50 -5.20
CA VAL A 6 -5.91 13.26 -3.74
C VAL A 6 -5.68 11.79 -3.49
N ILE A 7 -4.55 11.44 -2.88
CA ILE A 7 -4.14 10.06 -2.65
C ILE A 7 -3.93 9.84 -1.15
N THR A 8 -4.55 8.81 -0.59
CA THR A 8 -4.23 8.39 0.77
C THR A 8 -3.35 7.15 0.76
N ILE A 9 -2.20 7.23 1.41
CA ILE A 9 -1.34 6.09 1.71
C ILE A 9 -1.74 5.55 3.09
N ASP A 10 -1.89 4.24 3.19
CA ASP A 10 -2.20 3.54 4.42
C ASP A 10 -1.03 2.62 4.79
N PRO A 11 -0.07 3.08 5.62
CA PRO A 11 1.01 2.23 6.12
C PRO A 11 0.42 1.13 7.00
N GLY A 12 0.46 -0.12 6.55
CA GLY A 12 -0.12 -1.26 7.25
C GLY A 12 0.45 -1.45 8.66
N HIS A 13 -0.35 -2.01 9.56
CA HIS A 13 0.02 -2.25 10.96
C HIS A 13 0.35 -0.97 11.73
N GLY A 14 1.06 -1.05 12.85
CA GLY A 14 1.46 0.07 13.69
C GLY A 14 1.11 -0.14 15.17
N GLY A 15 1.85 0.52 16.05
CA GLY A 15 1.67 0.41 17.50
C GLY A 15 1.81 -1.04 17.98
N ARG A 16 0.73 -1.58 18.55
CA ARG A 16 0.69 -2.97 19.06
C ARG A 16 0.66 -4.04 17.98
N ASP A 17 0.22 -3.71 16.77
CA ASP A 17 0.25 -4.62 15.63
C ASP A 17 1.58 -4.48 14.87
N SER A 18 2.50 -5.38 15.15
CA SER A 18 3.82 -5.40 14.51
C SER A 18 3.77 -5.80 13.03
N GLY A 19 2.69 -6.44 12.58
CA GLY A 19 2.71 -7.21 11.34
C GLY A 19 3.67 -8.40 11.44
N ALA A 20 4.23 -8.81 10.32
CA ALA A 20 5.25 -9.85 10.26
C ALA A 20 6.54 -9.43 10.99
N ILE A 21 7.27 -10.40 11.52
CA ILE A 21 8.51 -10.18 12.28
C ILE A 21 9.61 -11.09 11.73
N ALA A 22 10.78 -10.53 11.49
CA ALA A 22 11.99 -11.28 11.14
C ALA A 22 13.16 -10.81 12.01
N GLY A 23 13.42 -11.53 13.10
CA GLY A 23 14.39 -11.12 14.11
C GLY A 23 13.96 -9.83 14.82
N LYS A 24 14.71 -8.76 14.62
CA LYS A 24 14.40 -7.42 15.16
C LYS A 24 13.76 -6.47 14.13
N ILE A 25 13.38 -7.00 12.97
CA ILE A 25 12.79 -6.21 11.88
C ILE A 25 11.28 -6.45 11.90
N TYR A 26 10.51 -5.36 11.97
CA TYR A 26 9.06 -5.38 12.02
C TYR A 26 8.48 -4.85 10.71
N GLU A 27 7.45 -5.51 10.20
CA GLU A 27 6.74 -5.07 8.99
C GLU A 27 6.22 -3.64 9.13
N LYS A 28 5.63 -3.29 10.28
CA LYS A 28 5.06 -1.96 10.54
C LYS A 28 6.07 -0.82 10.32
N ASP A 29 7.34 -1.03 10.65
CA ASP A 29 8.38 0.00 10.54
C ASP A 29 8.76 0.21 9.06
N LEU A 30 9.01 -0.88 8.33
CA LEU A 30 9.32 -0.81 6.90
C LEU A 30 8.12 -0.30 6.08
N ASN A 31 6.89 -0.66 6.45
CA ASN A 31 5.68 -0.10 5.82
C ASN A 31 5.64 1.42 5.94
N LEU A 32 6.00 1.95 7.11
CA LEU A 32 6.05 3.39 7.34
C LEU A 32 7.16 4.07 6.52
N GLU A 33 8.37 3.51 6.52
CA GLU A 33 9.50 4.03 5.75
C GLU A 33 9.20 4.07 4.24
N ILE A 34 8.70 2.97 3.67
CA ILE A 34 8.32 2.88 2.26
C ILE A 34 7.20 3.89 1.95
N SER A 35 6.24 4.06 2.85
CA SER A 35 5.14 5.01 2.69
C SER A 35 5.64 6.45 2.66
N TYR A 36 6.66 6.80 3.43
CA TYR A 36 7.29 8.13 3.35
C TYR A 36 8.00 8.37 2.02
N GLN A 37 8.73 7.37 1.49
CA GLN A 37 9.33 7.48 0.16
C GLN A 37 8.25 7.63 -0.93
N LEU A 38 7.16 6.87 -0.83
CA LEU A 38 6.05 6.96 -1.76
C LEU A 38 5.35 8.33 -1.70
N LYS A 39 5.08 8.84 -0.47
CA LYS A 39 4.51 10.17 -0.27
C LYS A 39 5.35 11.23 -0.98
N LYS A 40 6.65 11.22 -0.76
CA LYS A 40 7.58 12.18 -1.36
C LYS A 40 7.48 12.16 -2.90
N VAL A 41 7.55 10.97 -3.51
CA VAL A 41 7.52 10.85 -4.98
C VAL A 41 6.16 11.28 -5.55
N LEU A 42 5.05 10.92 -4.91
CA LEU A 42 3.71 11.34 -5.35
C LEU A 42 3.53 12.87 -5.26
N GLU A 43 3.99 13.50 -4.18
CA GLU A 43 3.93 14.96 -4.01
C GLU A 43 4.84 15.69 -4.99
N GLU A 44 6.04 15.19 -5.28
CA GLU A 44 6.93 15.71 -6.32
C GLU A 44 6.27 15.66 -7.72
N ASN A 45 5.31 14.76 -7.92
CA ASN A 45 4.49 14.64 -9.15
C ASN A 45 3.16 15.42 -9.09
N GLY A 46 2.94 16.21 -8.05
CA GLY A 46 1.81 17.15 -7.93
C GLY A 46 0.57 16.63 -7.21
N ALA A 47 0.59 15.41 -6.67
CA ALA A 47 -0.52 14.87 -5.88
C ALA A 47 -0.63 15.56 -4.51
N THR A 48 -1.86 15.66 -3.99
CA THR A 48 -2.08 15.90 -2.56
C THR A 48 -2.10 14.56 -1.84
N VAL A 49 -1.19 14.37 -0.88
CA VAL A 49 -1.01 13.06 -0.23
C VAL A 49 -1.28 13.13 1.27
N TYR A 50 -2.14 12.24 1.74
CA TYR A 50 -2.39 12.00 3.16
C TYR A 50 -1.88 10.61 3.55
N MET A 51 -1.54 10.43 4.82
CA MET A 51 -1.17 9.12 5.39
C MET A 51 -2.09 8.82 6.57
N THR A 52 -2.57 7.58 6.71
CA THR A 52 -3.43 7.16 7.82
C THR A 52 -2.71 7.21 9.16
N ARG A 53 -1.40 6.98 9.18
CA ARG A 53 -0.49 7.21 10.30
C ARG A 53 0.84 7.76 9.82
N MET A 54 1.50 8.55 10.66
CA MET A 54 2.81 9.15 10.38
C MET A 54 3.88 8.73 11.37
N VAL A 55 3.52 7.97 12.39
CA VAL A 55 4.40 7.44 13.43
C VAL A 55 4.05 5.98 13.72
N ASP A 56 4.79 5.34 14.63
CA ASP A 56 4.48 3.98 15.09
C ASP A 56 3.29 3.99 16.07
N GLU A 57 2.11 4.01 15.50
CA GLU A 57 0.83 3.98 16.24
C GLU A 57 -0.20 3.09 15.54
N ASP A 58 -1.12 2.53 16.29
CA ASP A 58 -2.41 2.03 15.77
C ASP A 58 -3.50 3.07 16.01
N LEU A 59 -4.52 3.08 15.15
CA LEU A 59 -5.61 4.05 15.22
C LEU A 59 -6.74 3.61 16.14
N SER A 60 -6.58 2.49 16.86
CA SER A 60 -7.62 2.02 17.79
C SER A 60 -7.80 2.94 18.98
N SER A 61 -9.04 3.06 19.46
CA SER A 61 -9.35 3.76 20.70
C SER A 61 -9.19 2.82 21.90
N ARG A 62 -8.92 3.41 23.09
CA ARG A 62 -8.96 2.66 24.36
C ARG A 62 -10.31 1.97 24.60
N TRP A 63 -11.38 2.46 24.01
CA TRP A 63 -12.75 1.96 24.14
C TRP A 63 -13.11 0.83 23.16
N ASP A 64 -12.25 0.53 22.18
CA ASP A 64 -12.53 -0.53 21.22
C ASP A 64 -12.40 -1.91 21.90
N ALA A 65 -13.50 -2.65 21.92
CA ALA A 65 -13.52 -4.04 22.43
C ALA A 65 -12.62 -4.96 21.58
N ARG A 66 -12.54 -4.67 20.26
CA ARG A 66 -11.69 -5.38 19.30
C ARG A 66 -10.73 -4.39 18.64
N LYS A 67 -9.54 -4.24 19.22
CA LYS A 67 -8.54 -3.23 18.81
C LYS A 67 -8.23 -3.23 17.31
N LYS A 68 -7.93 -4.39 16.73
CA LYS A 68 -7.63 -4.51 15.31
C LYS A 68 -8.80 -4.04 14.42
N ARG A 69 -10.03 -4.37 14.79
CA ARG A 69 -11.20 -3.91 14.03
C ARG A 69 -11.43 -2.41 14.16
N GLY A 70 -11.20 -1.86 15.36
CA GLY A 70 -11.27 -0.41 15.59
C GLY A 70 -10.22 0.36 14.80
N ASP A 71 -9.00 -0.14 14.76
CA ASP A 71 -7.92 0.40 13.93
C ASP A 71 -8.32 0.44 12.44
N LEU A 72 -8.72 -0.71 11.88
CA LEU A 72 -9.13 -0.81 10.47
C LEU A 72 -10.33 0.10 10.15
N TYR A 73 -11.31 0.19 11.04
CA TYR A 73 -12.46 1.07 10.86
C TYR A 73 -12.05 2.55 10.76
N ARG A 74 -11.13 3.01 11.62
CA ARG A 74 -10.65 4.40 11.58
C ARG A 74 -9.79 4.69 10.37
N ARG A 75 -9.06 3.72 9.84
CA ARG A 75 -8.37 3.85 8.54
C ARG A 75 -9.37 4.10 7.42
N ILE A 76 -10.48 3.35 7.37
CA ILE A 76 -11.58 3.57 6.40
C ILE A 76 -12.14 4.98 6.54
N LEU A 77 -12.49 5.41 7.76
CA LEU A 77 -13.01 6.75 8.00
C LEU A 77 -12.02 7.83 7.58
N PHE A 78 -10.75 7.66 7.86
CA PHE A 78 -9.71 8.61 7.44
C PHE A 78 -9.67 8.76 5.92
N ILE A 79 -9.61 7.63 5.18
CA ILE A 79 -9.60 7.61 3.72
C ILE A 79 -10.82 8.32 3.14
N GLN A 80 -12.01 8.02 3.67
CA GLN A 80 -13.27 8.62 3.24
C GLN A 80 -13.33 10.12 3.54
N ASN A 81 -12.92 10.54 4.74
CA ASN A 81 -12.94 11.94 5.17
C ASN A 81 -11.98 12.82 4.37
N LYS A 82 -10.89 12.25 3.84
CA LYS A 82 -9.96 12.97 2.96
C LYS A 82 -10.48 13.13 1.54
N LYS A 83 -11.63 12.52 1.21
CA LYS A 83 -12.20 12.51 -0.15
C LYS A 83 -11.17 12.08 -1.19
N SER A 84 -10.43 11.01 -0.85
CA SER A 84 -9.36 10.50 -1.70
C SER A 84 -9.90 9.98 -3.02
N ASP A 85 -9.18 10.25 -4.11
CA ASP A 85 -9.46 9.64 -5.41
C ASP A 85 -9.09 8.16 -5.41
N ILE A 86 -7.98 7.83 -4.74
CA ILE A 86 -7.52 6.45 -4.49
C ILE A 86 -6.87 6.32 -3.12
N TYR A 87 -6.73 5.08 -2.65
CA TYR A 87 -5.85 4.76 -1.52
C TYR A 87 -4.90 3.61 -1.85
N LEU A 88 -3.72 3.63 -1.24
CA LEU A 88 -2.65 2.65 -1.41
C LEU A 88 -2.26 2.13 -0.03
N SER A 89 -2.58 0.87 0.28
CA SER A 89 -2.18 0.25 1.54
C SER A 89 -0.86 -0.49 1.34
N ILE A 90 0.14 -0.13 2.14
CA ILE A 90 1.52 -0.62 2.02
C ILE A 90 1.80 -1.68 3.06
N HIS A 91 2.20 -2.84 2.58
CA HIS A 91 2.46 -4.04 3.36
C HIS A 91 3.72 -4.79 2.90
N LEU A 92 4.16 -5.73 3.71
CA LEU A 92 5.14 -6.75 3.37
C LEU A 92 4.55 -8.13 3.57
N ASN A 93 4.72 -8.98 2.59
CA ASN A 93 4.28 -10.35 2.67
C ASN A 93 5.17 -11.17 3.63
N ALA A 94 4.60 -12.21 4.18
CA ALA A 94 5.33 -13.21 4.96
C ALA A 94 4.68 -14.58 4.74
N GLY A 95 5.49 -15.59 4.61
CA GLY A 95 4.98 -16.94 4.40
C GLY A 95 6.05 -17.99 4.52
N ALA A 96 5.64 -19.23 4.64
CA ALA A 96 6.53 -20.37 4.57
C ALA A 96 7.01 -20.57 3.13
N GLY A 97 8.28 -20.95 2.95
CA GLY A 97 8.85 -21.28 1.66
C GLY A 97 9.64 -20.15 0.99
N SER A 98 9.86 -20.29 -0.31
CA SER A 98 10.72 -19.42 -1.13
C SER A 98 10.01 -18.23 -1.75
N GLY A 99 8.90 -17.77 -1.18
CA GLY A 99 8.18 -16.59 -1.68
C GLY A 99 9.09 -15.36 -1.74
N HIS A 100 9.03 -14.62 -2.84
CA HIS A 100 9.78 -13.37 -3.04
C HIS A 100 9.08 -12.48 -4.07
N GLY A 101 9.46 -11.21 -4.09
CA GLY A 101 8.98 -10.23 -5.08
C GLY A 101 7.68 -9.52 -4.69
N GLN A 102 7.31 -8.54 -5.49
CA GLN A 102 6.18 -7.66 -5.25
C GLN A 102 4.86 -8.29 -5.72
N GLU A 103 3.79 -8.03 -5.00
CA GLU A 103 2.45 -8.52 -5.31
C GLU A 103 1.41 -7.42 -5.06
N VAL A 104 0.35 -7.39 -5.84
CA VAL A 104 -0.76 -6.44 -5.64
C VAL A 104 -2.07 -7.20 -5.42
N LEU A 105 -2.80 -6.83 -4.38
CA LEU A 105 -4.09 -7.40 -4.03
C LEU A 105 -5.19 -6.37 -4.18
N TYR A 106 -6.34 -6.78 -4.69
CA TYR A 106 -7.51 -5.93 -4.85
C TYR A 106 -8.79 -6.61 -4.39
N HIS A 107 -9.76 -5.80 -3.96
CA HIS A 107 -11.12 -6.28 -3.66
C HIS A 107 -12.05 -6.04 -4.87
N PRO A 108 -12.86 -7.04 -5.26
CA PRO A 108 -13.70 -6.95 -6.48
C PRO A 108 -14.95 -6.07 -6.33
N ILE A 109 -15.15 -5.42 -5.18
CA ILE A 109 -16.30 -4.53 -4.92
C ILE A 109 -16.35 -3.34 -5.89
N ASN A 110 -15.20 -2.91 -6.40
CA ASN A 110 -15.06 -1.81 -7.34
C ASN A 110 -14.18 -2.25 -8.51
N LYS A 111 -14.69 -2.15 -9.74
CA LYS A 111 -13.92 -2.50 -10.95
C LYS A 111 -12.64 -1.69 -11.11
N LYS A 112 -12.63 -0.45 -10.62
CA LYS A 112 -11.45 0.42 -10.64
C LYS A 112 -10.29 -0.11 -9.82
N ASN A 113 -10.56 -0.94 -8.79
CA ASN A 113 -9.52 -1.59 -8.00
C ASN A 113 -8.66 -2.53 -8.85
N LEU A 114 -9.28 -3.26 -9.78
CA LEU A 114 -8.55 -4.15 -10.70
C LEU A 114 -7.68 -3.35 -11.65
N ILE A 115 -8.20 -2.27 -12.24
CA ILE A 115 -7.43 -1.40 -13.15
C ILE A 115 -6.21 -0.80 -12.44
N LEU A 116 -6.40 -0.33 -11.22
CA LEU A 116 -5.30 0.20 -10.40
C LEU A 116 -4.26 -0.89 -10.06
N ALA A 117 -4.74 -2.10 -9.68
CA ALA A 117 -3.86 -3.23 -9.39
C ALA A 117 -3.04 -3.65 -10.60
N GLU A 118 -3.65 -3.74 -11.78
CA GLU A 118 -2.97 -4.09 -13.04
C GLU A 118 -1.92 -3.04 -13.41
N SER A 119 -2.26 -1.76 -13.31
CA SER A 119 -1.34 -0.67 -13.65
C SER A 119 -0.08 -0.70 -12.76
N ILE A 120 -0.24 -0.83 -11.44
CA ILE A 120 0.91 -0.92 -10.52
C ILE A 120 1.70 -2.22 -10.74
N HIS A 121 1.00 -3.34 -10.95
CA HIS A 121 1.66 -4.63 -11.14
C HIS A 121 2.49 -4.69 -12.43
N ASN A 122 2.05 -4.05 -13.50
CA ASN A 122 2.82 -3.95 -14.74
C ASN A 122 4.15 -3.21 -14.50
N GLU A 123 4.15 -2.13 -13.74
CA GLU A 123 5.39 -1.44 -13.36
C GLU A 123 6.32 -2.31 -12.50
N PHE A 124 5.75 -3.14 -11.61
CA PHE A 124 6.56 -4.10 -10.86
C PHE A 124 7.19 -5.18 -11.75
N LYS A 125 6.47 -5.64 -12.78
CA LYS A 125 7.06 -6.57 -13.77
C LYS A 125 8.19 -5.91 -14.54
N GLU A 126 8.03 -4.67 -14.95
CA GLU A 126 9.06 -3.94 -15.71
C GLU A 126 10.30 -3.65 -14.84
N GLU A 127 10.12 -3.13 -13.65
CA GLU A 127 11.22 -2.66 -12.79
C GLU A 127 11.92 -3.81 -12.04
N PHE A 128 11.15 -4.76 -11.47
CA PHE A 128 11.66 -5.79 -10.57
C PHE A 128 11.62 -7.20 -11.15
N LYS A 129 11.05 -7.36 -12.35
CA LYS A 129 10.89 -8.67 -13.02
C LYS A 129 10.12 -9.68 -12.13
N THR A 130 9.20 -9.18 -11.32
CA THR A 130 8.39 -10.04 -10.44
C THR A 130 7.62 -11.09 -11.25
N ARG A 131 7.59 -12.32 -10.74
CA ARG A 131 6.78 -13.42 -11.29
C ARG A 131 5.47 -13.61 -10.55
N ARG A 132 5.18 -12.75 -9.57
CA ARG A 132 3.93 -12.76 -8.83
C ARG A 132 2.77 -12.34 -9.75
N ILE A 133 1.56 -12.64 -9.34
CA ILE A 133 0.33 -12.25 -10.02
C ILE A 133 -0.52 -11.39 -9.10
N ILE A 134 -1.40 -10.58 -9.68
CA ILE A 134 -2.41 -9.87 -8.88
C ILE A 134 -3.39 -10.88 -8.26
N LYS A 135 -3.86 -10.61 -7.05
CA LYS A 135 -4.76 -11.48 -6.30
C LYS A 135 -6.01 -10.74 -5.82
N LYS A 136 -7.11 -11.46 -5.75
CA LYS A 136 -8.31 -10.99 -5.06
C LYS A 136 -8.12 -11.12 -3.55
N THR A 137 -8.65 -10.14 -2.81
CA THR A 137 -8.71 -10.17 -1.35
C THR A 137 -10.11 -9.78 -0.88
N ASN A 138 -10.51 -10.28 0.29
CA ASN A 138 -11.75 -9.92 0.97
C ASN A 138 -11.49 -9.30 2.35
N LEU A 139 -10.31 -8.74 2.56
CA LEU A 139 -9.94 -8.09 3.81
C LEU A 139 -10.89 -6.92 4.14
N TYR A 140 -11.20 -6.75 5.41
CA TYR A 140 -12.19 -5.81 5.93
C TYR A 140 -12.01 -4.37 5.42
N LEU A 141 -10.80 -3.84 5.38
CA LEU A 141 -10.52 -2.50 4.89
C LEU A 141 -11.07 -2.30 3.47
N TYR A 142 -10.79 -3.24 2.58
CA TYR A 142 -11.08 -3.12 1.15
C TYR A 142 -12.54 -3.41 0.80
N SER A 143 -13.24 -4.19 1.62
CA SER A 143 -14.66 -4.50 1.43
C SER A 143 -15.59 -3.40 1.96
N ASN A 144 -15.07 -2.45 2.76
CA ASN A 144 -15.87 -1.43 3.45
C ASN A 144 -15.61 -0.01 2.98
N THR A 145 -14.90 0.17 1.87
CA THR A 145 -14.77 1.48 1.21
C THR A 145 -15.09 1.38 -0.27
N ARG A 146 -15.73 2.41 -0.82
CA ARG A 146 -16.02 2.55 -2.25
C ARG A 146 -14.95 3.33 -3.00
N ILE A 147 -14.04 3.97 -2.28
CA ILE A 147 -12.90 4.64 -2.88
C ILE A 147 -12.00 3.58 -3.51
N PRO A 148 -11.59 3.74 -4.77
CA PRO A 148 -10.67 2.79 -5.40
C PRO A 148 -9.38 2.64 -4.61
N GLY A 149 -8.92 1.41 -4.45
CA GLY A 149 -7.67 1.18 -3.72
C GLY A 149 -7.19 -0.26 -3.81
N VAL A 150 -5.94 -0.44 -3.41
CA VAL A 150 -5.23 -1.73 -3.45
C VAL A 150 -4.35 -1.91 -2.23
N LEU A 151 -4.04 -3.18 -1.93
CA LEU A 151 -2.96 -3.56 -1.03
C LEU A 151 -1.73 -3.91 -1.86
N ILE A 152 -0.60 -3.35 -1.49
CA ILE A 152 0.68 -3.54 -2.15
C ILE A 152 1.62 -4.26 -1.19
N GLU A 153 1.96 -5.50 -1.54
CA GLU A 153 2.99 -6.28 -0.87
C GLU A 153 4.32 -5.95 -1.55
N CYS A 154 5.13 -5.13 -0.90
CA CYS A 154 6.38 -4.60 -1.48
C CYS A 154 7.52 -5.63 -1.55
N GLY A 155 7.33 -6.81 -0.99
CA GLY A 155 8.27 -7.93 -0.95
C GLY A 155 7.97 -8.83 0.23
N PHE A 156 8.79 -9.87 0.42
CA PHE A 156 8.60 -10.86 1.48
C PHE A 156 9.59 -10.63 2.64
N LEU A 157 9.07 -10.26 3.81
CA LEU A 157 9.89 -10.11 5.02
C LEU A 157 10.54 -11.45 5.43
N SER A 158 9.88 -12.57 5.15
CA SER A 158 10.40 -13.92 5.37
C SER A 158 11.56 -14.31 4.44
N ASN A 159 11.70 -13.65 3.27
CA ASN A 159 12.78 -13.90 2.32
C ASN A 159 14.01 -13.06 2.67
N ALA A 160 15.17 -13.67 2.80
CA ALA A 160 16.40 -12.99 3.23
C ALA A 160 16.85 -11.90 2.24
N ASN A 161 16.71 -12.13 0.94
CA ASN A 161 17.11 -11.17 -0.09
C ASN A 161 16.13 -9.99 -0.14
N ASP A 162 14.82 -10.25 -0.17
CA ASP A 162 13.80 -9.18 -0.13
C ASP A 162 13.98 -8.34 1.13
N ARG A 163 14.12 -9.00 2.30
CA ARG A 163 14.33 -8.33 3.58
C ARG A 163 15.57 -7.43 3.60
N TYR A 164 16.67 -7.89 2.99
CA TYR A 164 17.87 -7.07 2.86
C TYR A 164 17.64 -5.83 2.00
N LEU A 165 16.97 -5.99 0.86
CA LEU A 165 16.65 -4.90 -0.06
C LEU A 165 15.65 -3.89 0.53
N LEU A 166 14.59 -4.40 1.18
CA LEU A 166 13.53 -3.58 1.77
C LEU A 166 14.02 -2.59 2.84
N GLN A 167 15.12 -2.87 3.50
CA GLN A 167 15.77 -1.98 4.48
C GLN A 167 16.62 -0.88 3.83
N ARG A 168 16.76 -0.85 2.51
CA ARG A 168 17.59 0.12 1.78
C ARG A 168 16.76 1.24 1.21
N GLU A 169 17.09 2.47 1.56
CA GLU A 169 16.40 3.66 1.06
C GLU A 169 16.35 3.70 -0.47
N SER A 170 17.45 3.35 -1.14
CA SER A 170 17.51 3.31 -2.60
C SER A 170 16.50 2.32 -3.22
N TYR A 171 16.27 1.19 -2.57
CA TYR A 171 15.28 0.22 -3.00
C TYR A 171 13.85 0.67 -2.69
N GLN A 172 13.61 1.25 -1.50
CA GLN A 172 12.33 1.85 -1.14
C GLN A 172 11.94 2.97 -2.10
N LYS A 173 12.91 3.79 -2.54
CA LYS A 173 12.69 4.82 -3.57
C LYS A 173 12.33 4.21 -4.94
N ARG A 174 12.98 3.12 -5.34
CA ARG A 174 12.60 2.41 -6.58
C ARG A 174 11.17 1.85 -6.52
N LEU A 175 10.76 1.29 -5.37
CA LEU A 175 9.38 0.87 -5.13
C LEU A 175 8.42 2.05 -5.28
N ALA A 176 8.72 3.17 -4.64
CA ALA A 176 7.91 4.39 -4.69
C ALA A 176 7.76 4.91 -6.14
N LEU A 177 8.83 4.91 -6.92
CA LEU A 177 8.81 5.32 -8.33
C LEU A 177 7.93 4.38 -9.18
N ALA A 178 8.07 3.07 -9.03
CA ALA A 178 7.26 2.09 -9.76
C ALA A 178 5.77 2.22 -9.41
N ILE A 179 5.44 2.33 -8.11
CA ILE A 179 4.05 2.54 -7.68
C ILE A 179 3.49 3.84 -8.26
N THR A 180 4.25 4.93 -8.23
CA THR A 180 3.81 6.25 -8.75
C THR A 180 3.56 6.20 -10.26
N LYS A 181 4.38 5.51 -11.03
CA LYS A 181 4.13 5.29 -12.46
C LYS A 181 2.85 4.53 -12.71
N GLY A 182 2.60 3.44 -11.98
CA GLY A 182 1.37 2.68 -12.08
C GLY A 182 0.12 3.49 -11.71
N VAL A 183 0.23 4.36 -10.70
CA VAL A 183 -0.84 5.32 -10.33
C VAL A 183 -1.09 6.32 -11.47
N PHE A 184 -0.05 6.82 -12.10
CA PHE A 184 -0.18 7.71 -13.25
C PHE A 184 -0.90 7.02 -14.42
N GLU A 185 -0.50 5.80 -14.78
CA GLU A 185 -1.18 5.02 -15.81
C GLU A 185 -2.66 4.77 -15.50
N TYR A 186 -2.97 4.47 -14.24
CA TYR A 186 -4.35 4.31 -13.81
C TYR A 186 -5.19 5.57 -14.10
N PHE A 187 -4.72 6.74 -13.69
CA PHE A 187 -5.47 7.98 -13.93
C PHE A 187 -5.58 8.33 -15.41
N GLN A 188 -4.57 8.05 -16.22
CA GLN A 188 -4.67 8.20 -17.68
C GLN A 188 -5.78 7.32 -18.29
N LYS A 189 -5.90 6.05 -17.85
CA LYS A 189 -6.96 5.13 -18.30
C LYS A 189 -8.35 5.62 -17.89
N GLU A 190 -8.49 6.17 -16.68
CA GLU A 190 -9.75 6.72 -16.19
C GLU A 190 -10.20 7.93 -17.02
N GLU A 191 -9.29 8.83 -17.38
CA GLU A 191 -9.58 10.02 -18.19
C GLU A 191 -9.98 9.66 -19.64
N THR A 192 -9.45 8.57 -20.19
CA THR A 192 -9.79 8.12 -21.55
C THR A 192 -11.10 7.33 -21.62
N THR A 193 -11.65 6.91 -20.47
CA THR A 193 -12.87 6.08 -20.39
C THR A 193 -14.09 6.89 -19.92
N SER A 194 -13.89 8.13 -19.48
CA SER A 194 -14.93 9.09 -19.02
C SER A 194 -15.40 9.97 -20.16
#